data_07483363709a8eece4d9d626dfeeb136
#
_entry.id   07483363709a8eece4d9d626dfeeb136
#
_cell.length_a   1.000
_cell.length_b   1.000
_cell.length_c   1.000
_cell.angle_alpha   90.00
_cell.angle_beta   90.00
_cell.angle_gamma   90.00
#
_symmetry.space_group_name_H-M   'P 1'
#
loop_
_entity.id
_entity.type
_entity.pdbx_description
1 polymer ?
#
loop_
_entity_poly.entity_id
_entity_poly.type
_entity_poly.pdbx_seq_one_letter_code
_entity_poly.pdbx_strand_id
1 'polypeptide(L)'
;MPEYKEAVANLEAYGLDLQNQLEQIQVEFNTRLADHEKSASTMTDSIRQLKEQELGQLQQRFQDFQQIAQQDMQRKEAEVMNPIYDKANEAVKKVATEGGYMAIFSTAGDQAASAGLAYFDPAALTDITPEVKKALNIE
;
A
#
# COMPACT_ATOMS: atom_id res chain seq x y z
N MET A 1 -8.23 -11.68 11.66
CA MET A 1 -8.05 -12.71 10.63
C MET A 1 -6.55 -12.98 10.48
N PRO A 2 -6.10 -14.25 10.58
CA PRO A 2 -4.69 -14.58 10.38
C PRO A 2 -4.17 -14.10 9.03
N GLU A 3 -4.96 -14.29 7.98
CA GLU A 3 -4.65 -13.88 6.60
C GLU A 3 -4.42 -12.37 6.49
N TYR A 4 -5.14 -11.55 7.27
CA TYR A 4 -4.92 -10.10 7.30
C TYR A 4 -3.55 -9.74 7.85
N LYS A 5 -3.13 -10.40 8.95
CA LYS A 5 -1.80 -10.15 9.53
C LYS A 5 -0.68 -10.55 8.57
N GLU A 6 -0.85 -11.67 7.89
CA GLU A 6 0.08 -12.15 6.87
C GLU A 6 0.13 -11.20 5.67
N ALA A 7 -1.03 -10.74 5.19
CA ALA A 7 -1.12 -9.78 4.10
C ALA A 7 -0.41 -8.45 4.44
N VAL A 8 -0.62 -7.92 5.66
CA VAL A 8 0.06 -6.70 6.13
C VAL A 8 1.57 -6.92 6.18
N ALA A 9 2.04 -8.03 6.77
CA ALA A 9 3.47 -8.33 6.83
C ALA A 9 4.10 -8.46 5.42
N ASN A 10 3.39 -9.07 4.47
CA ASN A 10 3.83 -9.18 3.08
C ASN A 10 3.90 -7.82 2.39
N LEU A 11 2.94 -6.92 2.64
CA LEU A 11 2.94 -5.57 2.09
C LEU A 11 4.08 -4.72 2.68
N GLU A 12 4.33 -4.84 3.99
CA GLU A 12 5.45 -4.16 4.64
C GLU A 12 6.80 -4.64 4.07
N ALA A 13 6.98 -5.95 3.92
CA ALA A 13 8.20 -6.51 3.32
C ALA A 13 8.38 -6.07 1.86
N TYR A 14 7.30 -6.04 1.08
CA TYR A 14 7.33 -5.57 -0.30
C TYR A 14 7.66 -4.07 -0.40
N GLY A 15 7.05 -3.25 0.46
CA GLY A 15 7.34 -1.81 0.55
C GLY A 15 8.80 -1.54 0.92
N LEU A 16 9.35 -2.32 1.86
CA LEU A 16 10.76 -2.22 2.23
C LEU A 16 11.70 -2.59 1.07
N ASP A 17 11.37 -3.62 0.31
CA ASP A 17 12.16 -4.00 -0.88
C ASP A 17 12.17 -2.89 -1.93
N LEU A 18 11.03 -2.28 -2.23
CA LEU A 18 10.93 -1.14 -3.15
C LEU A 18 11.74 0.07 -2.65
N GLN A 19 11.71 0.33 -1.33
CA GLN A 19 12.49 1.40 -0.73
C GLN A 19 14.00 1.14 -0.85
N ASN A 20 14.44 -0.09 -0.60
CA ASN A 20 15.85 -0.48 -0.74
C ASN A 20 16.34 -0.32 -2.19
N GLN A 21 15.51 -0.64 -3.17
CA GLN A 21 15.83 -0.46 -4.58
C GLN A 21 15.96 1.03 -4.95
N LEU A 22 15.07 1.89 -4.44
CA LEU A 22 15.20 3.34 -4.60
C LEU A 22 16.49 3.88 -3.98
N GLU A 23 16.82 3.42 -2.78
CA GLU A 23 18.05 3.83 -2.09
C GLU A 23 19.29 3.42 -2.88
N GLN A 24 19.31 2.22 -3.47
CA GLN A 24 20.41 1.77 -4.32
C GLN A 24 20.63 2.69 -5.54
N ILE A 25 19.55 3.09 -6.22
CA ILE A 25 19.63 4.03 -7.34
C ILE A 25 20.15 5.39 -6.87
N GLN A 26 19.70 5.87 -5.71
CA GLN A 26 20.16 7.13 -5.15
C GLN A 26 21.65 7.09 -4.75
N VAL A 27 22.10 5.99 -4.15
CA VAL A 27 23.53 5.78 -3.79
C VAL A 27 24.37 5.73 -5.05
N GLU A 28 23.92 5.03 -6.09
CA GLU A 28 24.62 4.99 -7.39
C GLU A 28 24.76 6.40 -7.99
N PHE A 29 23.67 7.18 -7.98
CA PHE A 29 23.69 8.55 -8.49
C PHE A 29 24.69 9.43 -7.71
N ASN A 30 24.63 9.41 -6.39
CA ASN A 30 25.53 10.20 -5.54
C ASN A 30 27.00 9.81 -5.73
N THR A 31 27.29 8.53 -5.88
CA THR A 31 28.64 8.02 -6.12
C THR A 31 29.18 8.52 -7.46
N ARG A 32 28.38 8.40 -8.52
CA ARG A 32 28.77 8.86 -9.86
C ARG A 32 28.91 10.39 -9.95
N LEU A 33 28.04 11.12 -9.23
CA LEU A 33 28.13 12.57 -9.13
C LEU A 33 29.45 13.00 -8.46
N ALA A 34 29.80 12.39 -7.32
CA ALA A 34 31.03 12.67 -6.60
C ALA A 34 32.29 12.33 -7.46
N ASP A 35 32.25 11.23 -8.21
CA ASP A 35 33.34 10.87 -9.13
C ASP A 35 33.44 11.83 -10.33
N HIS A 36 32.32 12.31 -10.83
CA HIS A 36 32.29 13.34 -11.86
C HIS A 36 32.93 14.63 -11.35
N GLU A 37 32.53 15.12 -10.18
CA GLU A 37 33.08 16.35 -9.58
C GLU A 37 34.59 16.26 -9.36
N LYS A 38 35.08 15.14 -8.80
CA LYS A 38 36.54 14.92 -8.53
C LYS A 38 37.37 14.91 -9.80
N SER A 39 36.82 14.38 -10.90
CA SER A 39 37.57 14.18 -12.15
C SER A 39 37.29 15.26 -13.22
N ALA A 40 36.37 16.19 -12.93
CA ALA A 40 35.92 17.21 -13.90
C ALA A 40 37.06 18.02 -14.54
N SER A 41 38.10 18.36 -13.75
CA SER A 41 39.23 19.15 -14.23
C SER A 41 40.22 18.38 -15.14
N THR A 42 40.15 17.05 -15.12
CA THR A 42 41.07 16.18 -15.88
C THR A 42 40.38 15.47 -17.04
N MET A 43 39.05 15.57 -17.15
CA MET A 43 38.29 14.96 -18.22
C MET A 43 38.40 15.74 -19.54
N THR A 44 38.44 15.01 -20.64
CA THR A 44 38.13 15.59 -21.96
C THR A 44 36.65 15.98 -22.06
N ASP A 45 36.33 16.93 -22.93
CA ASP A 45 34.94 17.38 -23.13
C ASP A 45 33.98 16.24 -23.51
N SER A 46 34.45 15.31 -24.36
CA SER A 46 33.66 14.14 -24.76
C SER A 46 33.36 13.20 -23.58
N ILE A 47 34.32 12.97 -22.68
CA ILE A 47 34.12 12.14 -21.48
C ILE A 47 33.18 12.85 -20.50
N ARG A 48 33.34 14.16 -20.34
CA ARG A 48 32.46 14.95 -19.47
C ARG A 48 31.01 14.86 -19.95
N GLN A 49 30.76 15.09 -21.23
CA GLN A 49 29.43 15.00 -21.81
C GLN A 49 28.80 13.61 -21.65
N LEU A 50 29.59 12.54 -21.82
CA LEU A 50 29.12 11.18 -21.60
C LEU A 50 28.68 10.97 -20.14
N LYS A 51 29.48 11.40 -19.18
CA LYS A 51 29.17 11.26 -17.74
C LYS A 51 27.97 12.09 -17.32
N GLU A 52 27.81 13.30 -17.84
CA GLU A 52 26.62 14.13 -17.62
C GLU A 52 25.35 13.46 -18.16
N GLN A 53 25.46 12.83 -19.33
CA GLN A 53 24.35 12.03 -19.88
C GLN A 53 24.02 10.82 -19.01
N GLU A 54 25.00 10.09 -18.49
CA GLU A 54 24.81 8.98 -17.57
C GLU A 54 24.11 9.43 -16.27
N LEU A 55 24.52 10.56 -15.70
CA LEU A 55 23.84 11.14 -14.52
C LEU A 55 22.39 11.52 -14.81
N GLY A 56 22.13 12.12 -15.98
CA GLY A 56 20.76 12.42 -16.41
C GLY A 56 19.90 11.17 -16.55
N GLN A 57 20.46 10.07 -17.09
CA GLN A 57 19.74 8.80 -17.20
C GLN A 57 19.46 8.18 -15.82
N LEU A 58 20.39 8.27 -14.87
CA LEU A 58 20.15 7.78 -13.50
C LEU A 58 19.06 8.59 -12.78
N GLN A 59 19.06 9.91 -12.97
CA GLN A 59 18.00 10.76 -12.42
C GLN A 59 16.63 10.42 -13.00
N GLN A 60 16.56 10.19 -14.31
CA GLN A 60 15.32 9.76 -14.96
C GLN A 60 14.88 8.39 -14.43
N ARG A 61 15.81 7.42 -14.35
CA ARG A 61 15.53 6.09 -13.78
C ARG A 61 14.99 6.15 -12.36
N PHE A 62 15.50 7.05 -11.53
CA PHE A 62 15.01 7.25 -10.17
C PHE A 62 13.54 7.72 -10.17
N GLN A 63 13.21 8.71 -11.00
CA GLN A 63 11.84 9.23 -11.12
C GLN A 63 10.88 8.18 -11.67
N ASP A 64 11.28 7.46 -12.72
CA ASP A 64 10.48 6.40 -13.31
C ASP A 64 10.24 5.27 -12.32
N PHE A 65 11.27 4.88 -11.56
CA PHE A 65 11.12 3.84 -10.54
C PHE A 65 10.21 4.26 -9.40
N GLN A 66 10.25 5.53 -8.95
CA GLN A 66 9.31 6.03 -7.95
C GLN A 66 7.86 5.87 -8.40
N GLN A 67 7.56 6.21 -9.64
CA GLN A 67 6.21 6.09 -10.20
C GLN A 67 5.78 4.62 -10.30
N ILE A 68 6.68 3.76 -10.80
CA ILE A 68 6.43 2.32 -10.92
C ILE A 68 6.21 1.71 -9.55
N ALA A 69 7.08 2.01 -8.56
CA ALA A 69 6.97 1.51 -7.20
C ALA A 69 5.65 1.87 -6.53
N GLN A 70 5.16 3.10 -6.75
CA GLN A 70 3.86 3.52 -6.24
C GLN A 70 2.71 2.73 -6.87
N GLN A 71 2.73 2.53 -8.19
CA GLN A 71 1.71 1.74 -8.88
C GLN A 71 1.74 0.27 -8.48
N ASP A 72 2.95 -0.29 -8.35
CA ASP A 72 3.14 -1.68 -7.94
C ASP A 72 2.67 -1.93 -6.51
N MET A 73 2.94 -0.98 -5.61
CA MET A 73 2.44 -1.05 -4.23
C MET A 73 0.91 -1.05 -4.18
N GLN A 74 0.25 -0.14 -4.92
CA GLN A 74 -1.22 -0.09 -5.00
C GLN A 74 -1.81 -1.39 -5.59
N ARG A 75 -1.17 -1.92 -6.64
CA ARG A 75 -1.59 -3.19 -7.25
C ARG A 75 -1.43 -4.35 -6.27
N LYS A 76 -0.30 -4.41 -5.57
CA LYS A 76 -0.01 -5.44 -4.57
C LYS A 76 -0.97 -5.37 -3.39
N GLU A 77 -1.27 -4.18 -2.90
CA GLU A 77 -2.27 -3.96 -1.86
C GLU A 77 -3.64 -4.49 -2.30
N ALA A 78 -4.11 -4.11 -3.48
CA ALA A 78 -5.39 -4.60 -4.01
C ALA A 78 -5.39 -6.14 -4.16
N GLU A 79 -4.31 -6.73 -4.68
CA GLU A 79 -4.18 -8.17 -4.88
C GLU A 79 -4.31 -8.95 -3.57
N VAL A 80 -3.68 -8.49 -2.49
CA VAL A 80 -3.65 -9.23 -1.22
C VAL A 80 -4.81 -8.86 -0.29
N MET A 81 -5.33 -7.63 -0.38
CA MET A 81 -6.39 -7.16 0.52
C MET A 81 -7.80 -7.43 0.00
N ASN A 82 -8.04 -7.36 -1.32
CA ASN A 82 -9.37 -7.59 -1.87
C ASN A 82 -9.97 -8.96 -1.49
N PRO A 83 -9.23 -10.08 -1.57
CA PRO A 83 -9.78 -11.38 -1.14
C PRO A 83 -10.17 -11.41 0.35
N ILE A 84 -9.46 -10.65 1.19
CA ILE A 84 -9.73 -10.56 2.63
C ILE A 84 -11.00 -9.74 2.87
N TYR A 85 -11.17 -8.62 2.15
CA TYR A 85 -12.39 -7.82 2.20
C TYR A 85 -13.60 -8.60 1.68
N ASP A 86 -13.45 -9.35 0.59
CA ASP A 86 -14.52 -10.19 0.04
C ASP A 86 -14.95 -11.25 1.05
N LYS A 87 -13.98 -11.94 1.69
CA LYS A 87 -14.26 -12.91 2.74
C LYS A 87 -14.97 -12.28 3.95
N ALA A 88 -14.55 -11.07 4.35
CA ALA A 88 -15.21 -10.35 5.44
C ALA A 88 -16.65 -9.95 5.05
N ASN A 89 -16.84 -9.44 3.85
CA ASN A 89 -18.17 -9.05 3.33
C ASN A 89 -19.11 -10.26 3.21
N GLU A 90 -18.63 -11.40 2.75
CA GLU A 90 -19.42 -12.63 2.70
C GLU A 90 -19.82 -13.12 4.09
N ALA A 91 -18.96 -12.99 5.09
CA ALA A 91 -19.29 -13.32 6.48
C ALA A 91 -20.37 -12.38 7.05
N VAL A 92 -20.27 -11.07 6.78
CA VAL A 92 -21.31 -10.10 7.15
C VAL A 92 -22.64 -10.43 6.48
N LYS A 93 -22.62 -10.71 5.17
CA LYS A 93 -23.81 -11.08 4.40
C LYS A 93 -24.46 -12.37 4.92
N LYS A 94 -23.65 -13.37 5.29
CA LYS A 94 -24.16 -14.62 5.87
C LYS A 94 -24.87 -14.34 7.19
N VAL A 95 -24.25 -13.60 8.12
CA VAL A 95 -24.83 -13.22 9.41
C VAL A 95 -26.11 -12.40 9.21
N ALA A 96 -26.11 -11.46 8.24
CA ALA A 96 -27.29 -10.67 7.89
C ALA A 96 -28.46 -11.55 7.48
N THR A 97 -28.23 -12.50 6.59
CA THR A 97 -29.27 -13.40 6.06
C THR A 97 -29.80 -14.34 7.14
N GLU A 98 -28.91 -14.95 7.94
CA GLU A 98 -29.26 -15.88 9.01
C GLU A 98 -29.99 -15.17 10.16
N GLY A 99 -29.62 -13.91 10.45
CA GLY A 99 -30.24 -13.08 11.48
C GLY A 99 -31.52 -12.36 11.02
N GLY A 100 -31.87 -12.42 9.74
CA GLY A 100 -33.02 -11.71 9.17
C GLY A 100 -32.88 -10.19 9.18
N TYR A 101 -31.67 -9.67 9.20
CA TYR A 101 -31.44 -8.23 9.18
C TYR A 101 -31.68 -7.64 7.78
N MET A 102 -32.47 -6.57 7.71
CA MET A 102 -32.79 -5.87 6.47
C MET A 102 -31.65 -4.94 6.02
N ALA A 103 -30.84 -4.45 6.95
CA ALA A 103 -29.67 -3.59 6.68
C ALA A 103 -28.64 -3.74 7.81
N ILE A 104 -27.36 -3.60 7.46
CA ILE A 104 -26.25 -3.54 8.40
C ILE A 104 -25.46 -2.27 8.10
N PHE A 105 -25.08 -1.55 9.15
CA PHE A 105 -24.32 -0.32 9.06
C PHE A 105 -22.99 -0.47 9.80
N SER A 106 -21.91 0.01 9.20
CA SER A 106 -20.64 0.14 9.91
C SER A 106 -20.71 1.34 10.87
N THR A 107 -20.34 1.12 12.12
CA THR A 107 -20.22 2.18 13.13
C THR A 107 -18.76 2.62 13.35
N ALA A 108 -17.82 2.06 12.58
CA ALA A 108 -16.41 2.36 12.69
C ALA A 108 -16.01 3.57 11.84
N GLY A 109 -15.39 4.57 12.48
CA GLY A 109 -14.80 5.73 11.81
C GLY A 109 -15.78 6.57 10.99
N ASP A 110 -15.27 7.19 9.92
CA ASP A 110 -16.04 8.06 9.02
C ASP A 110 -17.08 7.31 8.16
N GLN A 111 -17.13 5.98 8.23
CA GLN A 111 -18.06 5.17 7.43
C GLN A 111 -19.50 5.33 7.92
N ALA A 112 -19.72 5.59 9.20
CA ALA A 112 -21.06 5.92 9.71
C ALA A 112 -21.60 7.22 9.09
N ALA A 113 -20.72 8.23 8.93
CA ALA A 113 -21.07 9.49 8.27
C ALA A 113 -21.28 9.32 6.76
N SER A 114 -20.49 8.48 6.10
CA SER A 114 -20.64 8.21 4.65
C SER A 114 -21.90 7.40 4.31
N ALA A 115 -22.43 6.64 5.27
CA ALA A 115 -23.74 5.96 5.14
C ALA A 115 -24.94 6.89 5.26
N GLY A 116 -24.72 8.21 5.46
CA GLY A 116 -25.79 9.19 5.58
C GLY A 116 -26.56 9.14 6.91
N LEU A 117 -26.02 8.44 7.92
CA LEU A 117 -26.62 8.38 9.26
C LEU A 117 -26.27 9.64 10.05
N ALA A 118 -27.27 10.51 10.25
CA ALA A 118 -27.10 11.70 11.08
C ALA A 118 -27.08 11.39 12.58
N TYR A 119 -27.75 10.31 12.98
CA TYR A 119 -27.88 9.84 14.36
C TYR A 119 -28.31 8.37 14.39
N PHE A 120 -27.82 7.62 15.34
CA PHE A 120 -28.36 6.32 15.72
C PHE A 120 -28.25 6.13 17.25
N ASP A 121 -29.24 5.43 17.82
CA ASP A 121 -29.19 5.04 19.23
C ASP A 121 -28.45 3.70 19.35
N PRO A 122 -27.26 3.65 19.97
CA PRO A 122 -26.50 2.41 20.11
C PRO A 122 -27.26 1.35 20.92
N ALA A 123 -28.13 1.76 21.85
CA ALA A 123 -28.92 0.85 22.68
C ALA A 123 -30.07 0.18 21.91
N ALA A 124 -30.50 0.77 20.79
CA ALA A 124 -31.54 0.24 19.92
C ALA A 124 -31.00 -0.62 18.77
N LEU A 125 -29.67 -0.68 18.61
CA LEU A 125 -29.02 -1.48 17.57
C LEU A 125 -28.53 -2.82 18.12
N THR A 126 -28.54 -3.84 17.28
CA THR A 126 -27.92 -5.13 17.57
C THR A 126 -26.49 -5.10 17.04
N ASP A 127 -25.50 -5.26 17.91
CA ASP A 127 -24.11 -5.44 17.51
C ASP A 127 -23.90 -6.88 17.04
N ILE A 128 -23.67 -7.06 15.74
CA ILE A 128 -23.41 -8.36 15.12
C ILE A 128 -21.93 -8.67 14.95
N THR A 129 -21.05 -7.81 15.49
CA THR A 129 -19.59 -8.01 15.41
C THR A 129 -19.15 -9.37 15.96
N PRO A 130 -19.66 -9.86 17.09
CA PRO A 130 -19.30 -11.18 17.61
C PRO A 130 -19.67 -12.33 16.67
N GLU A 131 -20.85 -12.28 16.05
CA GLU A 131 -21.33 -13.29 15.10
C GLU A 131 -20.46 -13.31 13.83
N VAL A 132 -20.12 -12.13 13.31
CA VAL A 132 -19.22 -12.01 12.16
C VAL A 132 -17.82 -12.54 12.50
N LYS A 133 -17.28 -12.21 13.65
CA LYS A 133 -16.00 -12.77 14.14
C LYS A 133 -16.04 -14.30 14.19
N LYS A 134 -17.10 -14.86 14.75
CA LYS A 134 -17.30 -16.31 14.81
C LYS A 134 -17.38 -16.93 13.40
N ALA A 135 -18.10 -16.30 12.48
CA ALA A 135 -18.20 -16.76 11.08
C ALA A 135 -16.84 -16.73 10.35
N LEU A 136 -15.96 -15.82 10.74
CA LEU A 136 -14.59 -15.70 10.22
C LEU A 136 -13.55 -16.53 10.97
N ASN A 137 -13.96 -17.28 12.04
CA ASN A 137 -13.06 -18.00 12.95
C ASN A 137 -11.95 -17.12 13.53
N ILE A 138 -12.30 -15.91 13.95
CA ILE A 138 -11.40 -14.96 14.64
C ILE A 138 -11.95 -14.66 16.04
N GLU A 139 -11.06 -14.74 17.02
CA GLU A 139 -11.36 -14.39 18.43
C GLU A 139 -11.21 -12.89 18.67
#